data_6cbad64c17edc30d12213087ec988b46
#
_entry.id   6cbad64c17edc30d12213087ec988b46
#
_cell.length_a   1.000
_cell.length_b   1.000
_cell.length_c   1.000
_cell.angle_alpha   90.00
_cell.angle_beta   90.00
_cell.angle_gamma   90.00
#
_symmetry.space_group_name_H-M   'P 1'
#
loop_
_entity.id
_entity.type
_entity.pdbx_description
1 polymer ?
#
loop_
_entity_poly.entity_id
_entity_poly.type
_entity_poly.pdbx_seq_one_letter_code
_entity_poly.pdbx_strand_id
1 'polypeptide(L)'
;DISDIKDPEPDVQPTYTAAEAVQGLFAHKAVDVRMIPDYPSDRQFGAFYDAEGNCVYAKRGMGYEQIFTDVAVALAHAEMAKDIEGYLPAEHQFEARCAAYVLAKKYGVSTKAVEIDRVPEEYGVMDAAGIRENLARIHDSVKNISSGMYKALVKEKEQEVSPKEKSGKGGDAR
;
A
#
# COMPACT_ATOMS: atom_id res chain seq x y z
N ASP A 1 -25.55 19.06 22.05
CA ASP A 1 -26.43 18.57 21.00
C ASP A 1 -25.56 17.91 19.94
N ILE A 2 -25.69 16.58 19.80
CA ILE A 2 -24.83 15.75 18.95
C ILE A 2 -25.28 15.81 17.48
N SER A 3 -26.24 16.62 17.16
CA SER A 3 -26.86 16.71 15.83
C SER A 3 -26.11 17.56 14.80
N ASP A 4 -24.98 18.19 15.17
CA ASP A 4 -24.21 19.05 14.28
C ASP A 4 -22.90 18.42 13.75
N ILE A 5 -22.70 17.12 13.94
CA ILE A 5 -21.64 16.41 13.22
C ILE A 5 -22.15 16.20 11.80
N LYS A 6 -21.84 17.16 10.92
CA LYS A 6 -21.97 16.91 9.47
C LYS A 6 -21.17 15.66 9.15
N ASP A 7 -21.86 14.67 8.55
CA ASP A 7 -21.16 13.58 7.90
C ASP A 7 -20.05 14.18 7.03
N PRO A 8 -18.81 13.70 7.14
CA PRO A 8 -17.75 14.19 6.27
C PRO A 8 -18.24 14.02 4.83
N GLU A 9 -18.16 15.11 4.05
CA GLU A 9 -18.44 15.04 2.61
C GLU A 9 -17.69 13.83 2.05
N PRO A 10 -18.34 13.01 1.20
CA PRO A 10 -17.65 11.90 0.60
C PRO A 10 -16.40 12.46 -0.10
N ASP A 11 -15.23 12.08 0.40
CA ASP A 11 -13.96 12.38 -0.25
C ASP A 11 -14.12 11.99 -1.72
N VAL A 12 -13.99 12.95 -2.63
CA VAL A 12 -13.98 12.67 -4.07
C VAL A 12 -12.71 11.85 -4.31
N GLN A 13 -12.84 10.55 -4.17
CA GLN A 13 -11.73 9.62 -4.33
C GLN A 13 -11.23 9.72 -5.76
N PRO A 14 -9.94 9.89 -5.96
CA PRO A 14 -9.39 9.79 -7.30
C PRO A 14 -9.76 8.41 -7.85
N THR A 15 -10.37 8.39 -9.01
CA THR A 15 -10.85 7.18 -9.67
C THR A 15 -9.65 6.41 -10.22
N TYR A 16 -8.99 5.65 -9.36
CA TYR A 16 -7.97 4.68 -9.76
C TYR A 16 -8.62 3.31 -9.86
N THR A 17 -8.29 2.56 -10.89
CA THR A 17 -8.59 1.14 -10.97
C THR A 17 -7.70 0.37 -10.00
N ALA A 18 -8.13 -0.84 -9.60
CA ALA A 18 -7.29 -1.70 -8.76
C ALA A 18 -5.93 -2.02 -9.43
N ALA A 19 -5.90 -2.11 -10.75
CA ALA A 19 -4.66 -2.32 -11.51
C ALA A 19 -3.70 -1.13 -11.38
N GLU A 20 -4.18 0.11 -11.56
CA GLU A 20 -3.37 1.32 -11.38
C GLU A 20 -2.88 1.44 -9.95
N ALA A 21 -3.73 1.15 -8.96
CA ALA A 21 -3.33 1.16 -7.56
C ALA A 21 -2.21 0.16 -7.27
N VAL A 22 -2.26 -1.05 -7.86
CA VAL A 22 -1.18 -2.05 -7.78
C VAL A 22 0.11 -1.54 -8.40
N GLN A 23 0.04 -0.93 -9.59
CA GLN A 23 1.21 -0.30 -10.24
C GLN A 23 1.84 0.76 -9.33
N GLY A 24 1.01 1.59 -8.69
CA GLY A 24 1.46 2.57 -7.71
C GLY A 24 2.21 1.92 -6.54
N LEU A 25 1.72 0.81 -5.99
CA LEU A 25 2.41 0.08 -4.92
C LEU A 25 3.78 -0.44 -5.36
N PHE A 26 3.87 -1.04 -6.55
CA PHE A 26 5.14 -1.56 -7.07
C PHE A 26 6.16 -0.46 -7.40
N ALA A 27 5.70 0.77 -7.58
CA ALA A 27 6.57 1.93 -7.79
C ALA A 27 7.15 2.48 -6.47
N HIS A 28 6.65 2.06 -5.33
CA HIS A 28 7.20 2.40 -4.02
C HIS A 28 8.53 1.68 -3.80
N LYS A 29 9.64 2.43 -3.86
CA LYS A 29 11.01 1.89 -3.90
C LYS A 29 11.69 1.76 -2.54
N ALA A 30 10.93 1.70 -1.45
CA ALA A 30 11.53 1.53 -0.13
C ALA A 30 12.23 0.17 0.02
N VAL A 31 11.69 -0.83 -0.67
CA VAL A 31 12.23 -2.20 -0.72
C VAL A 31 11.91 -2.82 -2.08
N ASP A 32 12.73 -3.79 -2.48
CA ASP A 32 12.45 -4.57 -3.69
C ASP A 32 11.19 -5.42 -3.52
N VAL A 33 10.31 -5.39 -4.53
CA VAL A 33 9.17 -6.30 -4.62
C VAL A 33 9.45 -7.31 -5.72
N ARG A 34 9.52 -8.60 -5.35
CA ARG A 34 9.82 -9.70 -6.27
C ARG A 34 8.60 -10.60 -6.47
N MET A 35 8.23 -10.76 -7.74
CA MET A 35 7.16 -11.67 -8.11
C MET A 35 7.68 -13.11 -8.23
N ILE A 36 7.12 -14.02 -7.43
CA ILE A 36 7.48 -15.43 -7.46
C ILE A 36 6.31 -16.30 -7.96
N PRO A 37 6.59 -17.40 -8.68
CA PRO A 37 5.53 -18.25 -9.26
C PRO A 37 4.73 -18.97 -8.19
N ASP A 38 5.38 -19.42 -7.12
CA ASP A 38 4.75 -20.13 -6.01
C ASP A 38 5.57 -19.97 -4.72
N TYR A 39 4.91 -20.23 -3.59
CA TYR A 39 5.55 -20.27 -2.27
C TYR A 39 5.83 -21.71 -1.82
N PRO A 40 6.75 -21.90 -0.86
CA PRO A 40 6.72 -23.09 -0.03
C PRO A 40 5.30 -23.31 0.52
N SER A 41 4.84 -24.53 0.51
CA SER A 41 3.45 -25.00 0.65
C SER A 41 2.70 -24.60 1.93
N ASP A 42 3.35 -23.97 2.88
CA ASP A 42 2.85 -23.58 4.20
C ASP A 42 2.44 -22.12 4.34
N ARG A 43 2.66 -21.28 3.31
CA ARG A 43 2.32 -19.86 3.38
C ARG A 43 0.94 -19.56 2.79
N GLN A 44 0.07 -19.04 3.63
CA GLN A 44 -1.32 -18.69 3.27
C GLN A 44 -1.47 -17.33 2.61
N PHE A 45 -0.43 -16.46 2.69
CA PHE A 45 -0.51 -15.08 2.21
C PHE A 45 0.00 -14.96 0.79
N GLY A 46 -0.62 -14.06 0.02
CA GLY A 46 -0.21 -13.76 -1.35
C GLY A 46 1.05 -12.89 -1.44
N ALA A 47 1.44 -12.20 -0.38
CA ALA A 47 2.72 -11.50 -0.27
C ALA A 47 3.24 -11.53 1.17
N PHE A 48 4.56 -11.40 1.34
CA PHE A 48 5.19 -11.28 2.66
C PHE A 48 6.47 -10.45 2.59
N TYR A 49 6.82 -9.84 3.70
CA TYR A 49 8.08 -9.15 3.90
C TYR A 49 9.11 -10.10 4.52
N ASP A 50 10.26 -10.20 3.88
CA ASP A 50 11.43 -10.89 4.38
C ASP A 50 12.37 -9.86 5.02
N ALA A 51 12.42 -9.86 6.37
CA ALA A 51 13.21 -8.91 7.12
C ALA A 51 14.72 -9.12 6.96
N GLU A 52 15.17 -10.38 6.78
CA GLU A 52 16.60 -10.69 6.57
C GLU A 52 17.08 -10.21 5.21
N GLY A 53 16.30 -10.50 4.16
CA GLY A 53 16.60 -10.09 2.80
C GLY A 53 16.19 -8.66 2.46
N ASN A 54 15.48 -7.98 3.37
CA ASN A 54 14.86 -6.66 3.15
C ASN A 54 14.13 -6.58 1.79
N CYS A 55 13.25 -7.52 1.56
CA CYS A 55 12.56 -7.71 0.30
C CYS A 55 11.11 -8.14 0.53
N VAL A 56 10.21 -7.71 -0.35
CA VAL A 56 8.84 -8.20 -0.41
C VAL A 56 8.72 -9.24 -1.51
N TYR A 57 8.17 -10.41 -1.18
CA TYR A 57 7.82 -11.43 -2.16
C TYR A 57 6.32 -11.44 -2.38
N ALA A 58 5.89 -11.46 -3.63
CA ALA A 58 4.49 -11.51 -4.01
C ALA A 58 4.23 -12.67 -4.99
N LYS A 59 3.15 -13.42 -4.76
CA LYS A 59 2.75 -14.55 -5.60
C LYS A 59 2.14 -14.07 -6.91
N ARG A 60 2.49 -14.71 -8.01
CA ARG A 60 1.86 -14.46 -9.31
C ARG A 60 0.45 -15.06 -9.38
N GLY A 61 -0.38 -14.48 -10.25
CA GLY A 61 -1.70 -15.05 -10.57
C GLY A 61 -2.83 -14.66 -9.62
N MET A 62 -2.60 -13.75 -8.66
CA MET A 62 -3.65 -13.18 -7.83
C MET A 62 -4.43 -12.10 -8.58
N GLY A 63 -5.70 -11.91 -8.21
CA GLY A 63 -6.48 -10.74 -8.66
C GLY A 63 -5.91 -9.43 -8.10
N TYR A 64 -6.18 -8.32 -8.79
CA TYR A 64 -5.61 -7.01 -8.42
C TYR A 64 -5.96 -6.56 -7.00
N GLU A 65 -7.16 -6.80 -6.53
CA GLU A 65 -7.57 -6.44 -5.16
C GLU A 65 -6.80 -7.24 -4.11
N GLN A 66 -6.60 -8.53 -4.35
CA GLN A 66 -5.86 -9.40 -3.45
C GLN A 66 -4.37 -9.03 -3.43
N ILE A 67 -3.75 -8.85 -4.60
CA ILE A 67 -2.34 -8.48 -4.67
C ILE A 67 -2.10 -7.10 -4.06
N PHE A 68 -3.04 -6.14 -4.26
CA PHE A 68 -2.94 -4.84 -3.62
C PHE A 68 -2.89 -4.97 -2.10
N THR A 69 -3.84 -5.70 -1.53
CA THR A 69 -3.95 -5.89 -0.08
C THR A 69 -2.71 -6.56 0.49
N ASP A 70 -2.31 -7.69 -0.07
CA ASP A 70 -1.22 -8.48 0.47
C ASP A 70 0.14 -7.75 0.33
N VAL A 71 0.36 -7.07 -0.80
CA VAL A 71 1.57 -6.26 -1.00
C VAL A 71 1.56 -5.02 -0.10
N ALA A 72 0.41 -4.38 0.11
CA ALA A 72 0.31 -3.23 1.02
C ALA A 72 0.65 -3.62 2.47
N VAL A 73 0.18 -4.79 2.95
CA VAL A 73 0.57 -5.32 4.27
C VAL A 73 2.08 -5.58 4.34
N ALA A 74 2.65 -6.23 3.32
CA ALA A 74 4.08 -6.53 3.29
C ALA A 74 4.94 -5.25 3.22
N LEU A 75 4.53 -4.24 2.46
CA LEU A 75 5.19 -2.93 2.42
C LEU A 75 5.07 -2.16 3.73
N ALA A 76 3.94 -2.26 4.42
CA ALA A 76 3.78 -1.66 5.74
C ALA A 76 4.76 -2.28 6.75
N HIS A 77 4.95 -3.61 6.72
CA HIS A 77 5.99 -4.27 7.50
C HIS A 77 7.39 -3.73 7.15
N ALA A 78 7.70 -3.57 5.87
CA ALA A 78 8.99 -3.04 5.43
C ALA A 78 9.22 -1.58 5.89
N GLU A 79 8.17 -0.75 5.91
CA GLU A 79 8.27 0.62 6.44
C GLU A 79 8.52 0.62 7.94
N MET A 80 7.78 -0.18 8.71
CA MET A 80 7.92 -0.27 10.17
C MET A 80 9.27 -0.85 10.60
N ALA A 81 9.81 -1.79 9.82
CA ALA A 81 11.10 -2.42 10.11
C ALA A 81 12.29 -1.45 10.06
N LYS A 82 12.15 -0.28 9.42
CA LYS A 82 13.22 0.72 9.36
C LYS A 82 13.56 1.32 10.71
N ASP A 83 12.56 1.40 11.61
CA ASP A 83 12.66 2.12 12.88
C ASP A 83 12.68 1.17 14.09
N ILE A 84 12.61 -0.15 13.88
CA ILE A 84 12.54 -1.16 14.94
C ILE A 84 13.69 -2.15 14.77
N GLU A 85 14.65 -2.11 15.68
CA GLU A 85 15.73 -3.10 15.75
C GLU A 85 15.15 -4.49 16.08
N GLY A 86 15.56 -5.51 15.34
CA GLY A 86 15.07 -6.88 15.54
C GLY A 86 13.60 -7.06 15.15
N TYR A 87 13.10 -6.28 14.22
CA TYR A 87 11.71 -6.31 13.77
C TYR A 87 11.21 -7.71 13.43
N LEU A 88 10.10 -8.09 14.05
CA LEU A 88 9.40 -9.36 13.81
C LEU A 88 8.00 -9.07 13.22
N PRO A 89 7.76 -9.42 11.95
CA PRO A 89 6.46 -9.16 11.32
C PRO A 89 5.25 -9.70 12.08
N ALA A 90 5.41 -10.84 12.78
CA ALA A 90 4.33 -11.44 13.55
C ALA A 90 3.82 -10.55 14.71
N GLU A 91 4.69 -9.72 15.30
CA GLU A 91 4.35 -8.83 16.42
C GLU A 91 3.63 -7.55 15.97
N HIS A 92 3.68 -7.22 14.67
CA HIS A 92 3.15 -5.98 14.10
C HIS A 92 2.10 -6.23 13.00
N GLN A 93 1.51 -7.41 12.98
CA GLN A 93 0.56 -7.80 11.94
C GLN A 93 -0.70 -6.95 11.94
N PHE A 94 -1.17 -6.54 13.11
CA PHE A 94 -2.36 -5.70 13.25
C PHE A 94 -2.12 -4.31 12.67
N GLU A 95 -1.01 -3.68 13.03
CA GLU A 95 -0.64 -2.35 12.53
C GLU A 95 -0.45 -2.35 11.01
N ALA A 96 0.22 -3.39 10.48
CA ALA A 96 0.43 -3.53 9.04
C ALA A 96 -0.89 -3.71 8.27
N ARG A 97 -1.84 -4.47 8.82
CA ARG A 97 -3.20 -4.59 8.27
C ARG A 97 -3.97 -3.27 8.34
N CYS A 98 -3.87 -2.53 9.45
CA CYS A 98 -4.47 -1.20 9.56
C CYS A 98 -3.93 -0.25 8.49
N ALA A 99 -2.61 -0.24 8.25
CA ALA A 99 -2.00 0.56 7.20
C ALA A 99 -2.52 0.17 5.81
N ALA A 100 -2.59 -1.13 5.50
CA ALA A 100 -3.13 -1.64 4.24
C ALA A 100 -4.61 -1.28 4.05
N TYR A 101 -5.42 -1.35 5.12
CA TYR A 101 -6.82 -0.92 5.09
C TYR A 101 -6.97 0.55 4.72
N VAL A 102 -6.19 1.43 5.35
CA VAL A 102 -6.21 2.87 5.05
C VAL A 102 -5.79 3.14 3.61
N LEU A 103 -4.75 2.45 3.11
CA LEU A 103 -4.31 2.55 1.71
C LEU A 103 -5.40 2.08 0.76
N ALA A 104 -6.04 0.94 1.02
CA ALA A 104 -7.13 0.44 0.18
C ALA A 104 -8.28 1.43 0.11
N LYS A 105 -8.72 1.99 1.25
CA LYS A 105 -9.74 3.06 1.30
C LYS A 105 -9.33 4.29 0.51
N LYS A 106 -8.10 4.74 0.67
CA LYS A 106 -7.58 5.93 -0.01
C LYS A 106 -7.54 5.79 -1.53
N TYR A 107 -7.26 4.61 -2.04
CA TYR A 107 -7.13 4.34 -3.48
C TYR A 107 -8.37 3.66 -4.10
N GLY A 108 -9.47 3.53 -3.35
CA GLY A 108 -10.72 2.96 -3.85
C GLY A 108 -10.65 1.44 -4.12
N VAL A 109 -9.69 0.75 -3.50
CA VAL A 109 -9.58 -0.71 -3.58
C VAL A 109 -10.46 -1.35 -2.52
N SER A 110 -11.07 -2.51 -2.83
CA SER A 110 -11.91 -3.25 -1.89
C SER A 110 -11.13 -3.62 -0.62
N THR A 111 -11.75 -3.35 0.54
CA THR A 111 -11.16 -3.71 1.84
C THR A 111 -11.55 -5.10 2.32
N LYS A 112 -12.32 -5.85 1.54
CA LYS A 112 -12.82 -7.19 1.93
C LYS A 112 -11.72 -8.21 2.18
N ALA A 113 -10.56 -8.04 1.52
CA ALA A 113 -9.39 -8.91 1.72
C ALA A 113 -8.52 -8.48 2.90
N VAL A 114 -8.76 -7.29 3.48
CA VAL A 114 -8.08 -6.84 4.71
C VAL A 114 -8.94 -7.22 5.89
N GLU A 115 -8.68 -8.39 6.46
CA GLU A 115 -9.39 -8.84 7.65
C GLU A 115 -8.84 -8.13 8.89
N ILE A 116 -9.63 -7.20 9.45
CA ILE A 116 -9.39 -6.58 10.75
C ILE A 116 -10.57 -7.00 11.65
N ASP A 117 -10.50 -8.23 12.16
CA ASP A 117 -11.64 -8.81 12.88
C ASP A 117 -11.83 -8.20 14.24
N ARG A 118 -10.75 -7.90 14.95
CA ARG A 118 -10.77 -7.27 16.27
C ARG A 118 -9.42 -6.63 16.60
N VAL A 119 -9.49 -5.66 17.50
CA VAL A 119 -8.30 -5.08 18.11
C VAL A 119 -7.65 -6.14 19.02
N PRO A 120 -6.32 -6.36 18.92
CA PRO A 120 -5.63 -7.31 19.80
C PRO A 120 -5.78 -6.95 21.28
N GLU A 121 -5.78 -7.99 22.14
CA GLU A 121 -6.01 -7.81 23.59
C GLU A 121 -4.94 -6.94 24.25
N GLU A 122 -3.71 -6.95 23.75
CA GLU A 122 -2.62 -6.11 24.23
C GLU A 122 -2.92 -4.61 24.15
N TYR A 123 -3.75 -4.17 23.22
CA TYR A 123 -4.20 -2.77 23.14
C TYR A 123 -5.09 -2.36 24.31
N GLY A 124 -5.82 -3.34 24.91
CA GLY A 124 -6.66 -3.09 26.06
C GLY A 124 -5.89 -2.79 27.36
N VAL A 125 -4.61 -3.20 27.42
CA VAL A 125 -3.72 -3.00 28.59
C VAL A 125 -2.58 -2.01 28.29
N MET A 126 -2.46 -1.54 27.06
CA MET A 126 -1.46 -0.60 26.62
C MET A 126 -1.77 0.79 27.17
N ASP A 127 -0.74 1.52 27.56
CA ASP A 127 -0.90 2.91 27.98
C ASP A 127 -1.10 3.85 26.76
N ALA A 128 -1.50 5.08 27.05
CA ALA A 128 -1.78 6.07 26.00
C ALA A 128 -0.52 6.44 25.19
N ALA A 129 0.68 6.25 25.71
CA ALA A 129 1.93 6.50 24.97
C ALA A 129 2.16 5.39 23.93
N GLY A 130 2.03 4.13 24.34
CA GLY A 130 2.16 2.99 23.44
C GLY A 130 1.12 2.99 22.32
N ILE A 131 -0.15 3.32 22.64
CA ILE A 131 -1.18 3.47 21.60
C ILE A 131 -0.81 4.56 20.60
N ARG A 132 -0.34 5.72 21.06
CA ARG A 132 0.09 6.80 20.16
C ARG A 132 1.27 6.40 19.29
N GLU A 133 2.23 5.65 19.82
CA GLU A 133 3.37 5.16 19.08
C GLU A 133 2.95 4.21 17.95
N ASN A 134 2.06 3.26 18.24
CA ASN A 134 1.53 2.34 17.22
C ASN A 134 0.72 3.08 16.15
N LEU A 135 -0.10 4.05 16.53
CA LEU A 135 -0.83 4.88 15.57
C LEU A 135 0.12 5.73 14.71
N ALA A 136 1.21 6.25 15.27
CA ALA A 136 2.22 6.98 14.51
C ALA A 136 2.90 6.07 13.47
N ARG A 137 3.26 4.83 13.84
CA ARG A 137 3.84 3.84 12.90
C ARG A 137 2.89 3.54 11.74
N ILE A 138 1.59 3.33 12.03
CA ILE A 138 0.57 3.12 10.99
C ILE A 138 0.51 4.34 10.07
N HIS A 139 0.39 5.53 10.64
CA HIS A 139 0.32 6.79 9.89
C HIS A 139 1.54 7.00 8.99
N ASP A 140 2.74 6.82 9.53
CA ASP A 140 3.99 7.05 8.80
C ASP A 140 4.18 6.04 7.67
N SER A 141 3.83 4.78 7.91
CA SER A 141 3.81 3.74 6.87
C SER A 141 2.86 4.11 5.73
N VAL A 142 1.62 4.50 6.04
CA VAL A 142 0.63 4.96 5.05
C VAL A 142 1.14 6.17 4.29
N LYS A 143 1.70 7.16 4.97
CA LYS A 143 2.24 8.39 4.38
C LYS A 143 3.38 8.08 3.41
N ASN A 144 4.32 7.25 3.79
CA ASN A 144 5.49 6.91 2.98
C ASN A 144 5.08 6.13 1.73
N ILE A 145 4.29 5.07 1.89
CA ILE A 145 3.78 4.27 0.76
C ILE A 145 2.93 5.13 -0.18
N SER A 146 1.99 5.90 0.36
CA SER A 146 1.10 6.77 -0.39
C SER A 146 1.86 7.83 -1.19
N SER A 147 2.94 8.40 -0.62
CA SER A 147 3.79 9.36 -1.32
C SER A 147 4.51 8.74 -2.52
N GLY A 148 4.97 7.50 -2.39
CA GLY A 148 5.56 6.73 -3.50
C GLY A 148 4.55 6.44 -4.59
N MET A 149 3.37 5.95 -4.22
CA MET A 149 2.26 5.68 -5.12
C MET A 149 1.81 6.92 -5.89
N TYR A 150 1.60 8.03 -5.19
CA TYR A 150 1.15 9.28 -5.80
C TYR A 150 2.11 9.78 -6.88
N LYS A 151 3.42 9.77 -6.59
CA LYS A 151 4.44 10.19 -7.56
C LYS A 151 4.42 9.35 -8.84
N ALA A 152 4.17 8.04 -8.71
CA ALA A 152 4.09 7.15 -9.87
C ALA A 152 2.82 7.39 -10.69
N LEU A 153 1.66 7.43 -10.01
CA LEU A 153 0.35 7.59 -10.65
C LEU A 153 0.20 8.96 -11.34
N VAL A 154 0.75 10.03 -10.78
CA VAL A 154 0.74 11.35 -11.43
C VAL A 154 1.64 11.39 -12.65
N LYS A 155 2.85 10.81 -12.57
CA LYS A 155 3.76 10.75 -13.72
C LYS A 155 3.18 9.98 -14.90
N GLU A 156 2.47 8.87 -14.65
CA GLU A 156 1.81 8.12 -15.72
C GLU A 156 0.72 8.95 -16.41
N LYS A 157 -0.13 9.63 -15.65
CA LYS A 157 -1.17 10.49 -16.22
C LYS A 157 -0.61 11.68 -17.01
N GLU A 158 0.50 12.28 -16.57
CA GLU A 158 1.17 13.35 -17.32
C GLU A 158 1.78 12.84 -18.62
N GLN A 159 2.26 11.60 -18.68
CA GLN A 159 2.78 10.97 -19.90
C GLN A 159 1.70 10.59 -20.89
N GLU A 160 0.51 10.19 -20.41
CA GLU A 160 -0.65 9.88 -21.28
C GLU A 160 -1.27 11.14 -21.88
N VAL A 161 -1.22 12.29 -21.18
CA VAL A 161 -1.78 13.58 -21.63
C VAL A 161 -0.84 14.32 -22.60
N SER A 162 0.43 13.92 -22.73
CA SER A 162 1.36 14.50 -23.74
C SER A 162 1.20 13.78 -25.08
N PRO A 163 0.40 14.29 -26.03
CA PRO A 163 0.28 13.65 -27.35
C PRO A 163 1.61 13.74 -28.07
N LYS A 164 1.96 12.71 -28.81
CA LYS A 164 3.04 12.65 -29.77
C LYS A 164 2.89 13.73 -30.84
N GLU A 165 3.28 14.95 -30.57
CA GLU A 165 3.58 15.95 -31.60
C GLU A 165 5.06 15.86 -31.93
N LYS A 166 5.44 14.97 -32.81
CA LYS A 166 6.62 15.10 -33.68
C LYS A 166 6.71 13.94 -34.68
N SER A 167 5.93 13.97 -35.75
CA SER A 167 6.43 13.55 -37.04
C SER A 167 5.51 14.10 -38.15
N GLY A 168 5.84 15.28 -38.63
CA GLY A 168 5.15 15.94 -39.71
C GLY A 168 5.93 17.14 -40.21
N LYS A 169 7.16 16.92 -40.70
CA LYS A 169 7.75 17.80 -41.68
C LYS A 169 8.61 16.97 -42.64
N GLY A 170 7.93 16.38 -43.59
CA GLY A 170 8.48 16.07 -44.91
C GLY A 170 8.74 17.39 -45.57
N GLY A 171 9.98 17.67 -45.84
CA GLY A 171 10.41 18.72 -46.75
C GLY A 171 10.39 18.19 -48.16
N ASP A 172 9.40 18.62 -48.91
CA ASP A 172 9.42 18.65 -50.37
C ASP A 172 10.32 19.79 -50.79
N ALA A 173 11.30 19.52 -51.60
CA ALA A 173 11.89 20.47 -52.51
C ALA A 173 12.91 19.82 -53.45
N ARG A 174 12.47 19.63 -54.72
CA ARG A 174 13.25 19.71 -56.01
C ARG A 174 14.47 18.79 -56.14
#